data_0f39de14e47503b6c55498053ccda822
#
_entry.id   0f39de14e47503b6c55498053ccda822
#
_cell.length_a   1.000
_cell.length_b   1.000
_cell.length_c   1.000
_cell.angle_alpha   90.00
_cell.angle_beta   90.00
_cell.angle_gamma   90.00
#
_symmetry.space_group_name_H-M   'P 1'
#
loop_
_entity.id
_entity.type
_entity.pdbx_description
1 polymer ?
#
loop_
_entity_poly.entity_id
_entity_poly.type
_entity_poly.pdbx_seq_one_letter_code
_entity_poly.pdbx_strand_id
1 'polypeptide(L)'
;MVEHILEDLAATDDGWNLIPLRYFNPVGAHPSGQIGEDPNDIPNNLMPYISQVAVGKLGKLSIFGNDYSTVDGTGVRDFIHVTDLAQGHVAALNYLQKQVGRDKYSSIGFLPINLGTGKGTSVLELVTAFSEVSGQNIPYQFSARRAGDIASCYASADKAKDLLGWDATLSITEMCEDTWRWQSKNPNGYHSA
;
A
#
# COMPACT_ATOMS: atom_id res chain seq x y z
N MET A 1 -7.17 1.98 -18.67
CA MET A 1 -7.16 0.96 -19.74
C MET A 1 -7.59 -0.43 -19.22
N VAL A 2 -6.91 -1.07 -18.26
CA VAL A 2 -7.30 -2.42 -17.78
C VAL A 2 -8.74 -2.45 -17.24
N GLU A 3 -9.13 -1.50 -16.41
CA GLU A 3 -10.51 -1.45 -15.89
C GLU A 3 -11.57 -1.31 -16.99
N HIS A 4 -11.33 -0.50 -18.03
CA HIS A 4 -12.27 -0.41 -19.17
C HIS A 4 -12.40 -1.74 -19.93
N ILE A 5 -11.29 -2.48 -20.09
CA ILE A 5 -11.34 -3.81 -20.71
C ILE A 5 -12.19 -4.77 -19.86
N LEU A 6 -12.04 -4.73 -18.53
CA LEU A 6 -12.83 -5.56 -17.62
C LEU A 6 -14.30 -5.15 -17.59
N GLU A 7 -14.57 -3.85 -17.66
CA GLU A 7 -15.94 -3.30 -17.73
C GLU A 7 -16.63 -3.73 -19.04
N ASP A 8 -15.96 -3.56 -20.18
CA ASP A 8 -16.45 -4.01 -21.48
C ASP A 8 -16.71 -5.53 -21.49
N LEU A 9 -15.77 -6.32 -20.90
CA LEU A 9 -15.94 -7.76 -20.80
C LEU A 9 -17.18 -8.13 -19.96
N ALA A 10 -17.37 -7.47 -18.82
CA ALA A 10 -18.55 -7.69 -17.98
C ALA A 10 -19.87 -7.31 -18.68
N ALA A 11 -19.84 -6.37 -19.62
CA ALA A 11 -21.00 -5.96 -20.40
C ALA A 11 -21.36 -6.93 -21.54
N THR A 12 -20.46 -7.83 -21.94
CA THR A 12 -20.70 -8.77 -23.05
C THR A 12 -21.42 -10.06 -22.65
N ASP A 13 -21.31 -10.46 -21.38
CA ASP A 13 -21.90 -11.70 -20.87
C ASP A 13 -22.22 -11.57 -19.37
N ASP A 14 -23.41 -11.96 -18.96
CA ASP A 14 -23.90 -11.95 -17.58
C ASP A 14 -23.15 -12.94 -16.65
N GLY A 15 -22.25 -13.76 -17.18
CA GLY A 15 -21.45 -14.74 -16.41
C GLY A 15 -20.26 -14.15 -15.67
N TRP A 16 -19.84 -12.93 -15.98
CA TRP A 16 -18.65 -12.33 -15.39
C TRP A 16 -18.88 -11.73 -14.00
N ASN A 17 -17.94 -12.01 -13.09
CA ASN A 17 -17.92 -11.46 -11.74
C ASN A 17 -16.54 -10.88 -11.48
N LEU A 18 -16.37 -9.58 -11.70
CA LEU A 18 -15.08 -8.90 -11.70
C LEU A 18 -15.02 -7.84 -10.60
N ILE A 19 -14.09 -8.00 -9.67
CA ILE A 19 -13.80 -7.00 -8.63
C ILE A 19 -12.37 -6.50 -8.80
N PRO A 20 -12.12 -5.45 -9.58
CA PRO A 20 -10.84 -4.77 -9.59
C PRO A 20 -10.57 -4.14 -8.22
N LEU A 21 -9.49 -4.56 -7.56
CA LEU A 21 -9.05 -4.01 -6.28
C LEU A 21 -7.98 -2.94 -6.56
N ARG A 22 -8.27 -1.69 -6.19
CA ARG A 22 -7.37 -0.56 -6.36
C ARG A 22 -6.58 -0.35 -5.07
N TYR A 23 -5.30 -0.74 -5.09
CA TYR A 23 -4.41 -0.56 -3.93
C TYR A 23 -3.91 0.88 -3.87
N PHE A 24 -3.85 1.42 -2.65
CA PHE A 24 -3.10 2.64 -2.41
C PHE A 24 -1.62 2.29 -2.19
N ASN A 25 -0.94 2.73 -1.18
CA ASN A 25 0.50 2.49 -1.01
C ASN A 25 0.76 1.33 -0.03
N PRO A 26 0.89 0.07 -0.49
CA PRO A 26 1.18 -1.04 0.41
C PRO A 26 2.54 -0.87 1.06
N VAL A 27 2.60 -1.06 2.37
CA VAL A 27 3.82 -1.02 3.19
C VAL A 27 3.72 -2.06 4.31
N GLY A 28 4.78 -2.23 5.09
CA GLY A 28 4.81 -3.24 6.13
C GLY A 28 5.38 -4.57 5.63
N ALA A 29 5.40 -5.52 6.52
CA ALA A 29 5.85 -6.89 6.29
C ALA A 29 5.02 -7.84 7.15
N HIS A 30 5.21 -9.15 7.01
CA HIS A 30 4.53 -10.09 7.89
C HIS A 30 5.06 -9.97 9.33
N PRO A 31 4.21 -9.99 10.36
CA PRO A 31 4.63 -9.82 11.77
C PRO A 31 5.67 -10.82 12.27
N SER A 32 5.81 -11.98 11.61
CA SER A 32 6.87 -12.96 11.92
C SER A 32 8.29 -12.47 11.61
N GLY A 33 8.43 -11.46 10.71
CA GLY A 33 9.70 -11.03 10.16
C GLY A 33 10.36 -12.06 9.24
N GLN A 34 9.58 -12.99 8.67
CA GLN A 34 10.06 -14.00 7.70
C GLN A 34 9.66 -13.67 6.26
N ILE A 35 8.67 -12.82 6.08
CA ILE A 35 8.16 -12.39 4.76
C ILE A 35 8.16 -10.86 4.74
N GLY A 36 8.81 -10.28 3.74
CA GLY A 36 8.87 -8.84 3.53
C GLY A 36 9.22 -8.49 2.09
N GLU A 37 9.38 -7.22 1.80
CA GLU A 37 9.68 -6.71 0.47
C GLU A 37 11.19 -6.75 0.22
N ASP A 38 11.61 -7.38 -0.87
CA ASP A 38 13.00 -7.52 -1.31
C ASP A 38 13.12 -7.16 -2.80
N PRO A 39 13.21 -5.86 -3.13
CA PRO A 39 13.35 -5.43 -4.52
C PRO A 39 14.73 -5.81 -5.08
N ASN A 40 14.75 -6.34 -6.31
CA ASN A 40 15.99 -6.75 -7.00
C ASN A 40 16.92 -5.57 -7.35
N ASP A 41 16.36 -4.35 -7.48
CA ASP A 41 17.08 -3.12 -7.84
C ASP A 41 16.82 -2.01 -6.80
N ILE A 42 17.18 -0.76 -7.17
CA ILE A 42 16.85 0.41 -6.35
C ILE A 42 15.32 0.49 -6.18
N PRO A 43 14.82 0.54 -4.94
CA PRO A 43 13.38 0.56 -4.70
C PRO A 43 12.68 1.74 -5.36
N ASN A 44 11.53 1.49 -5.96
CA ASN A 44 10.65 2.54 -6.49
C ASN A 44 9.66 3.06 -5.43
N ASN A 45 9.39 2.26 -4.40
CA ASN A 45 8.48 2.60 -3.31
C ASN A 45 9.24 3.23 -2.14
N LEU A 46 8.55 4.10 -1.40
CA LEU A 46 9.15 4.87 -0.32
C LEU A 46 9.63 4.00 0.86
N MET A 47 8.80 3.08 1.35
CA MET A 47 9.11 2.28 2.55
C MET A 47 10.36 1.40 2.38
N PRO A 48 10.52 0.60 1.30
CA PRO A 48 11.75 -0.17 1.13
C PRO A 48 12.99 0.72 0.93
N TYR A 49 12.82 1.93 0.37
CA TYR A 49 13.93 2.89 0.29
C TYR A 49 14.34 3.36 1.69
N ILE A 50 13.38 3.74 2.55
CA ILE A 50 13.62 4.14 3.94
C ILE A 50 14.33 3.01 4.70
N SER A 51 13.85 1.78 4.60
CA SER A 51 14.40 0.63 5.31
C SER A 51 15.82 0.29 4.85
N GLN A 52 16.14 0.45 3.57
CA GLN A 52 17.51 0.28 3.05
C GLN A 52 18.46 1.41 3.49
N VAL A 53 17.96 2.62 3.69
CA VAL A 53 18.75 3.70 4.32
C VAL A 53 19.00 3.35 5.80
N ALA A 54 18.00 2.85 6.51
CA ALA A 54 18.12 2.48 7.93
C ALA A 54 19.17 1.40 8.19
N VAL A 55 19.31 0.41 7.31
CA VAL A 55 20.35 -0.63 7.43
C VAL A 55 21.68 -0.23 6.80
N GLY A 56 21.82 1.01 6.29
CA GLY A 56 23.05 1.53 5.71
C GLY A 56 23.36 1.06 4.28
N LYS A 57 22.44 0.36 3.62
CA LYS A 57 22.59 -0.06 2.21
C LYS A 57 22.52 1.14 1.26
N LEU A 58 21.73 2.15 1.58
CA LEU A 58 21.64 3.43 0.87
C LEU A 58 22.06 4.57 1.80
N GLY A 59 22.76 5.57 1.25
CA GLY A 59 23.34 6.65 2.06
C GLY A 59 22.30 7.67 2.57
N LYS A 60 21.26 7.95 1.81
CA LYS A 60 20.21 8.93 2.16
C LYS A 60 18.98 8.77 1.29
N LEU A 61 17.84 9.24 1.81
CA LEU A 61 16.57 9.30 1.11
C LEU A 61 16.47 10.60 0.29
N SER A 62 15.94 10.52 -0.92
CA SER A 62 15.52 11.70 -1.69
C SER A 62 14.02 11.91 -1.55
N ILE A 63 13.61 13.04 -0.97
CA ILE A 63 12.21 13.46 -0.83
C ILE A 63 11.89 14.44 -1.97
N PHE A 64 10.94 14.07 -2.81
CA PHE A 64 10.60 14.84 -4.01
C PHE A 64 9.52 15.89 -3.72
N GLY A 65 9.95 17.17 -3.70
CA GLY A 65 9.12 18.30 -3.34
C GLY A 65 9.03 18.53 -1.83
N ASN A 66 9.12 19.81 -1.43
CA ASN A 66 8.94 20.29 -0.06
C ASN A 66 8.08 21.55 -0.02
N ASP A 67 7.34 21.79 -1.08
CA ASP A 67 6.57 23.01 -1.34
C ASP A 67 5.11 22.69 -1.75
N TYR A 68 4.63 21.45 -1.47
CA TYR A 68 3.23 21.11 -1.65
C TYR A 68 2.35 21.80 -0.61
N SER A 69 1.09 22.07 -0.96
CA SER A 69 0.09 22.59 -0.02
C SER A 69 -0.40 21.47 0.93
N THR A 70 0.50 21.00 1.79
CA THR A 70 0.31 19.93 2.79
C THR A 70 0.86 20.38 4.12
N VAL A 71 0.69 19.60 5.20
CA VAL A 71 1.06 19.97 6.56
C VAL A 71 2.55 20.30 6.73
N ASP A 72 3.42 19.61 5.99
CA ASP A 72 4.89 19.74 6.06
C ASP A 72 5.55 20.04 4.71
N GLY A 73 4.76 20.31 3.69
CA GLY A 73 5.23 20.60 2.33
C GLY A 73 5.56 19.36 1.52
N THR A 74 5.53 18.14 2.08
CA THR A 74 5.80 16.90 1.35
C THR A 74 4.51 16.23 0.85
N GLY A 75 4.63 15.30 -0.10
CA GLY A 75 3.47 14.61 -0.65
C GLY A 75 2.76 13.74 0.39
N VAL A 76 1.42 13.73 0.37
CA VAL A 76 0.57 12.92 1.26
C VAL A 76 0.03 11.73 0.50
N ARG A 77 0.15 10.53 1.07
CA ARG A 77 -0.33 9.27 0.50
C ARG A 77 -1.06 8.44 1.55
N ASP A 78 -1.91 7.55 1.09
CA ASP A 78 -2.56 6.54 1.92
C ASP A 78 -1.66 5.30 1.96
N PHE A 79 -1.03 5.06 3.09
CA PHE A 79 -0.24 3.87 3.33
C PHE A 79 -1.11 2.81 4.00
N ILE A 80 -1.13 1.62 3.43
CA ILE A 80 -1.90 0.48 3.93
C ILE A 80 -0.96 -0.68 4.26
N HIS A 81 -1.18 -1.32 5.41
CA HIS A 81 -0.40 -2.49 5.78
C HIS A 81 -0.65 -3.66 4.81
N VAL A 82 0.41 -4.31 4.34
CA VAL A 82 0.32 -5.42 3.38
C VAL A 82 -0.55 -6.58 3.89
N THR A 83 -0.61 -6.81 5.20
CA THR A 83 -1.49 -7.81 5.81
C THR A 83 -2.97 -7.41 5.70
N ASP A 84 -3.32 -6.15 5.97
CA ASP A 84 -4.67 -5.64 5.76
C ASP A 84 -5.08 -5.75 4.29
N LEU A 85 -4.16 -5.40 3.39
CA LEU A 85 -4.37 -5.54 1.95
C LEU A 85 -4.66 -7.00 1.55
N ALA A 86 -3.88 -7.95 2.07
CA ALA A 86 -4.10 -9.38 1.83
C ALA A 86 -5.46 -9.85 2.35
N GLN A 87 -5.88 -9.38 3.54
CA GLN A 87 -7.21 -9.64 4.09
C GLN A 87 -8.32 -9.05 3.22
N GLY A 88 -8.10 -7.89 2.62
CA GLY A 88 -9.02 -7.28 1.65
C GLY A 88 -9.26 -8.17 0.43
N HIS A 89 -8.24 -8.86 -0.07
CA HIS A 89 -8.40 -9.85 -1.15
C HIS A 89 -9.26 -11.04 -0.73
N VAL A 90 -9.01 -11.56 0.47
CA VAL A 90 -9.82 -12.67 1.02
C VAL A 90 -11.27 -12.24 1.21
N ALA A 91 -11.49 -11.02 1.71
CA ALA A 91 -12.84 -10.47 1.86
C ALA A 91 -13.57 -10.32 0.51
N ALA A 92 -12.87 -9.86 -0.54
CA ALA A 92 -13.42 -9.76 -1.88
C ALA A 92 -13.78 -11.14 -2.47
N LEU A 93 -12.94 -12.15 -2.29
CA LEU A 93 -13.23 -13.53 -2.70
C LEU A 93 -14.44 -14.10 -1.95
N ASN A 94 -14.52 -13.90 -0.64
CA ASN A 94 -15.67 -14.32 0.16
C ASN A 94 -16.97 -13.62 -0.28
N TYR A 95 -16.89 -12.34 -0.63
CA TYR A 95 -18.02 -11.61 -1.17
C TYR A 95 -18.47 -12.21 -2.51
N LEU A 96 -17.55 -12.46 -3.45
CA LEU A 96 -17.83 -13.12 -4.72
C LEU A 96 -18.54 -14.46 -4.51
N GLN A 97 -18.02 -15.32 -3.65
CA GLN A 97 -18.61 -16.65 -3.38
C GLN A 97 -20.05 -16.54 -2.83
N LYS A 98 -20.29 -15.57 -1.93
CA LYS A 98 -21.63 -15.34 -1.37
C LYS A 98 -22.63 -14.84 -2.42
N GLN A 99 -22.21 -14.04 -3.39
CA GLN A 99 -23.10 -13.50 -4.41
C GLN A 99 -23.39 -14.55 -5.50
N VAL A 100 -22.37 -15.24 -6.00
CA VAL A 100 -22.54 -16.30 -7.02
C VAL A 100 -23.35 -17.50 -6.49
N GLY A 101 -23.33 -17.76 -5.19
CA GLY A 101 -24.12 -18.86 -4.57
C GLY A 101 -25.59 -18.53 -4.31
N ARG A 102 -26.02 -17.27 -4.41
CA ARG A 102 -27.40 -16.88 -4.06
C ARG A 102 -28.41 -17.08 -5.19
N ASP A 103 -27.98 -16.90 -6.43
CA ASP A 103 -28.87 -17.06 -7.58
C ASP A 103 -28.03 -17.45 -8.80
N LYS A 104 -28.47 -18.49 -9.52
CA LYS A 104 -27.74 -19.05 -10.67
C LYS A 104 -27.58 -18.04 -11.83
N TYR A 105 -28.32 -16.92 -11.77
CA TYR A 105 -28.38 -15.88 -12.79
C TYR A 105 -27.94 -14.47 -12.30
N SER A 106 -27.51 -14.33 -11.04
CA SER A 106 -27.03 -13.03 -10.57
C SER A 106 -25.53 -12.91 -10.76
N SER A 107 -25.10 -12.10 -11.73
CA SER A 107 -23.72 -11.66 -11.85
C SER A 107 -23.50 -10.35 -11.11
N ILE A 108 -22.29 -10.16 -10.57
CA ILE A 108 -21.87 -8.87 -10.00
C ILE A 108 -21.50 -7.90 -11.13
N GLY A 109 -21.17 -8.44 -12.31
CA GLY A 109 -20.62 -7.67 -13.42
C GLY A 109 -19.26 -7.08 -13.06
N PHE A 110 -19.14 -5.75 -13.15
CA PHE A 110 -17.92 -4.99 -12.88
C PHE A 110 -18.08 -4.14 -11.61
N LEU A 111 -17.27 -4.44 -10.58
CA LEU A 111 -17.36 -3.81 -9.26
C LEU A 111 -15.98 -3.36 -8.75
N PRO A 112 -15.46 -2.17 -9.13
CA PRO A 112 -14.17 -1.69 -8.61
C PRO A 112 -14.28 -1.26 -7.15
N ILE A 113 -13.30 -1.66 -6.34
CA ILE A 113 -13.22 -1.39 -4.90
C ILE A 113 -11.82 -0.86 -4.55
N ASN A 114 -11.77 0.26 -3.83
CA ASN A 114 -10.53 0.79 -3.28
C ASN A 114 -10.15 0.06 -2.00
N LEU A 115 -8.87 -0.32 -1.86
CA LEU A 115 -8.28 -0.85 -0.64
C LEU A 115 -7.24 0.14 -0.12
N GLY A 116 -7.61 0.88 0.91
CA GLY A 116 -6.81 1.89 1.59
C GLY A 116 -7.35 2.13 3.00
N THR A 117 -6.67 2.97 3.75
CA THR A 117 -7.06 3.34 5.12
C THR A 117 -8.03 4.51 5.16
N GLY A 118 -8.14 5.27 4.06
CA GLY A 118 -8.85 6.54 4.03
C GLY A 118 -8.12 7.69 4.75
N LYS A 119 -6.89 7.46 5.20
CA LYS A 119 -6.08 8.44 5.93
C LYS A 119 -4.83 8.78 5.12
N GLY A 120 -4.55 10.08 5.00
CA GLY A 120 -3.33 10.56 4.39
C GLY A 120 -2.20 10.69 5.41
N THR A 121 -1.02 10.18 5.07
CA THR A 121 0.22 10.38 5.83
C THR A 121 1.26 11.02 4.91
N SER A 122 1.96 12.04 5.37
CA SER A 122 3.00 12.70 4.59
C SER A 122 4.28 11.86 4.52
N VAL A 123 5.15 12.19 3.57
CA VAL A 123 6.45 11.51 3.46
C VAL A 123 7.29 11.74 4.71
N LEU A 124 7.32 12.97 5.27
CA LEU A 124 8.08 13.26 6.49
C LEU A 124 7.47 12.60 7.73
N GLU A 125 6.15 12.53 7.86
CA GLU A 125 5.49 11.78 8.93
C GLU A 125 5.91 10.31 8.90
N LEU A 126 5.93 9.67 7.72
CA LEU A 126 6.36 8.27 7.59
C LEU A 126 7.85 8.09 7.94
N VAL A 127 8.72 8.99 7.49
CA VAL A 127 10.16 8.96 7.83
C VAL A 127 10.37 9.11 9.34
N THR A 128 9.63 10.01 9.97
CA THR A 128 9.69 10.24 11.43
C THR A 128 9.24 9.00 12.18
N ALA A 129 8.07 8.44 11.83
CA ALA A 129 7.55 7.23 12.45
C ALA A 129 8.52 6.05 12.31
N PHE A 130 9.13 5.89 11.13
CA PHE A 130 10.11 4.81 10.92
C PHE A 130 11.39 5.03 11.74
N SER A 131 11.88 6.26 11.84
CA SER A 131 13.04 6.62 12.66
C SER A 131 12.79 6.32 14.14
N GLU A 132 11.61 6.67 14.66
CA GLU A 132 11.22 6.41 16.05
C GLU A 132 11.15 4.92 16.35
N VAL A 133 10.48 4.15 15.48
CA VAL A 133 10.32 2.70 15.64
C VAL A 133 11.64 1.94 15.52
N SER A 134 12.46 2.28 14.55
CA SER A 134 13.73 1.58 14.28
C SER A 134 14.86 2.01 15.21
N GLY A 135 14.77 3.18 15.81
CA GLY A 135 15.87 3.83 16.52
C GLY A 135 17.02 4.27 15.61
N GLN A 136 16.80 4.25 14.28
CA GLN A 136 17.82 4.62 13.29
C GLN A 136 17.61 6.04 12.78
N ASN A 137 18.73 6.74 12.56
CA ASN A 137 18.67 8.02 11.86
C ASN A 137 18.46 7.76 10.37
N ILE A 138 17.48 8.43 9.76
CA ILE A 138 17.18 8.35 8.33
C ILE A 138 17.59 9.66 7.66
N PRO A 139 18.83 9.80 7.19
CA PRO A 139 19.26 11.00 6.50
C PRO A 139 18.50 11.15 5.18
N TYR A 140 18.03 12.38 4.93
CA TYR A 140 17.32 12.71 3.70
C TYR A 140 17.76 14.04 3.11
N GLN A 141 17.43 14.24 1.85
CA GLN A 141 17.54 15.52 1.15
C GLN A 141 16.28 15.79 0.36
N PHE A 142 15.92 17.08 0.20
CA PHE A 142 14.87 17.46 -0.73
C PHE A 142 15.40 17.53 -2.16
N SER A 143 14.57 17.08 -3.08
CA SER A 143 14.78 17.15 -4.53
C SER A 143 13.58 17.83 -5.20
N ALA A 144 13.73 18.28 -6.44
CA ALA A 144 12.62 18.86 -7.19
C ALA A 144 11.44 17.89 -7.30
N ARG A 145 10.22 18.42 -7.41
CA ARG A 145 9.02 17.61 -7.65
C ARG A 145 9.18 16.74 -8.89
N ARG A 146 8.68 15.52 -8.84
CA ARG A 146 8.57 14.67 -10.03
C ARG A 146 7.36 15.12 -10.86
N ALA A 147 7.49 15.00 -12.18
CA ALA A 147 6.37 15.27 -13.07
C ALA A 147 5.21 14.30 -12.79
N GLY A 148 4.00 14.84 -12.66
CA GLY A 148 2.79 14.05 -12.39
C GLY A 148 2.51 13.78 -10.90
N ASP A 149 3.40 14.13 -9.97
CA ASP A 149 3.11 14.00 -8.54
C ASP A 149 2.06 15.04 -8.10
N ILE A 150 1.08 14.59 -7.34
CA ILE A 150 0.04 15.42 -6.72
C ILE A 150 0.29 15.57 -5.22
N ALA A 151 -0.20 16.68 -4.64
CA ALA A 151 0.01 17.01 -3.23
C ALA A 151 -0.53 15.93 -2.30
N SER A 152 -1.76 15.45 -2.53
CA SER A 152 -2.42 14.47 -1.65
C SER A 152 -3.22 13.46 -2.46
N CYS A 153 -3.13 12.18 -2.06
CA CYS A 153 -3.91 11.08 -2.60
C CYS A 153 -4.20 10.04 -1.52
N TYR A 154 -5.47 9.84 -1.18
CA TYR A 154 -5.92 8.82 -0.23
C TYR A 154 -7.27 8.24 -0.65
N ALA A 155 -7.59 7.05 -0.14
CA ALA A 155 -8.78 6.30 -0.54
C ALA A 155 -10.07 6.92 0.00
N SER A 156 -11.18 6.71 -0.73
CA SER A 156 -12.49 6.50 -0.11
C SER A 156 -12.67 4.98 0.02
N ALA A 157 -12.64 4.46 1.25
CA ALA A 157 -12.69 3.04 1.54
C ALA A 157 -14.10 2.55 1.96
N ASP A 158 -15.09 3.45 1.99
CA ASP A 158 -16.46 3.15 2.44
C ASP A 158 -17.06 1.94 1.73
N LYS A 159 -16.86 1.86 0.41
CA LYS A 159 -17.37 0.75 -0.41
C LYS A 159 -16.80 -0.61 0.00
N ALA A 160 -15.53 -0.68 0.39
CA ALA A 160 -14.91 -1.90 0.90
C ALA A 160 -15.54 -2.31 2.24
N LYS A 161 -15.77 -1.33 3.12
CA LYS A 161 -16.42 -1.55 4.42
C LYS A 161 -17.86 -2.03 4.25
N ASP A 162 -18.66 -1.36 3.44
CA ASP A 162 -20.09 -1.63 3.28
C ASP A 162 -20.34 -2.97 2.57
N LEU A 163 -19.58 -3.29 1.53
CA LEU A 163 -19.83 -4.49 0.72
C LEU A 163 -19.03 -5.71 1.19
N LEU A 164 -17.76 -5.53 1.54
CA LEU A 164 -16.88 -6.63 1.94
C LEU A 164 -16.91 -6.87 3.46
N GLY A 165 -17.39 -5.91 4.25
CA GLY A 165 -17.25 -5.92 5.71
C GLY A 165 -15.76 -5.83 6.13
N TRP A 166 -14.93 -5.21 5.29
CA TRP A 166 -13.49 -5.08 5.50
C TRP A 166 -13.09 -3.62 5.75
N ASP A 167 -12.17 -3.45 6.69
CA ASP A 167 -11.59 -2.15 7.03
C ASP A 167 -10.09 -2.37 7.33
N ALA A 168 -9.25 -1.42 6.95
CA ALA A 168 -7.83 -1.45 7.32
C ALA A 168 -7.68 -1.05 8.79
N THR A 169 -7.00 -1.87 9.58
CA THR A 169 -6.93 -1.73 11.04
C THR A 169 -5.54 -1.43 11.57
N LEU A 170 -4.49 -1.80 10.82
CA LEU A 170 -3.11 -1.64 11.24
C LEU A 170 -2.63 -0.20 11.03
N SER A 171 -1.96 0.33 12.05
CA SER A 171 -1.47 1.70 12.10
C SER A 171 -0.16 1.89 11.34
N ILE A 172 0.22 3.15 11.11
CA ILE A 172 1.52 3.50 10.51
C ILE A 172 2.69 3.01 11.37
N THR A 173 2.52 2.98 12.69
CA THR A 173 3.52 2.45 13.63
C THR A 173 3.74 0.95 13.39
N GLU A 174 2.67 0.17 13.32
CA GLU A 174 2.73 -1.27 13.04
C GLU A 174 3.34 -1.56 11.65
N MET A 175 3.00 -0.74 10.65
CA MET A 175 3.62 -0.81 9.32
C MET A 175 5.15 -0.63 9.40
N CYS A 176 5.62 0.34 10.18
CA CYS A 176 7.04 0.60 10.39
C CYS A 176 7.71 -0.51 11.20
N GLU A 177 7.08 -0.99 12.29
CA GLU A 177 7.59 -2.07 13.13
C GLU A 177 7.80 -3.37 12.36
N ASP A 178 6.82 -3.76 11.57
CA ASP A 178 6.87 -5.00 10.82
C ASP A 178 7.88 -4.91 9.66
N THR A 179 7.95 -3.75 8.98
CA THR A 179 9.00 -3.50 7.99
C THR A 179 10.39 -3.57 8.63
N TRP A 180 10.59 -2.92 9.77
CA TRP A 180 11.88 -2.92 10.46
C TRP A 180 12.26 -4.31 10.97
N ARG A 181 11.32 -5.06 11.50
CA ARG A 181 11.51 -6.45 11.95
C ARG A 181 11.99 -7.35 10.82
N TRP A 182 11.45 -7.18 9.61
CA TRP A 182 11.91 -7.87 8.41
C TRP A 182 13.31 -7.39 8.00
N GLN A 183 13.45 -6.09 7.73
CA GLN A 183 14.68 -5.53 7.14
C GLN A 183 15.90 -5.71 8.05
N SER A 184 15.75 -5.55 9.36
CA SER A 184 16.85 -5.72 10.32
C SER A 184 17.37 -7.16 10.39
N LYS A 185 16.51 -8.15 10.17
CA LYS A 185 16.88 -9.56 10.11
C LYS A 185 17.40 -9.98 8.72
N ASN A 186 17.03 -9.25 7.70
CA ASN A 186 17.35 -9.55 6.30
C ASN A 186 17.96 -8.32 5.60
N PRO A 187 19.13 -7.82 6.05
CA PRO A 187 19.71 -6.58 5.50
C PRO A 187 20.04 -6.70 4.01
N ASN A 188 20.29 -7.91 3.53
CA ASN A 188 20.59 -8.22 2.13
C ASN A 188 19.45 -8.93 1.40
N GLY A 189 18.22 -8.91 1.97
CA GLY A 189 17.07 -9.60 1.41
C GLY A 189 17.06 -11.11 1.67
N TYR A 190 16.30 -11.84 0.83
CA TYR A 190 16.18 -13.30 0.95
C TYR A 190 17.46 -14.08 0.61
N HIS A 191 18.43 -13.45 -0.04
CA HIS A 191 19.68 -14.06 -0.51
C HIS A 191 20.84 -13.92 0.50
N SER A 192 20.54 -13.60 1.75
CA SER A 192 21.55 -13.58 2.81
C SER A 192 21.90 -15.01 3.21
N ALA A 193 22.86 -15.58 2.53
CA ALA A 193 23.58 -16.76 3.01
C ALA A 193 24.89 -16.33 3.67
#